data_4766002b2843ca41fc32a39e62001410
#
_entry.id   4766002b2843ca41fc32a39e62001410
#
_cell.length_a   1.000
_cell.length_b   1.000
_cell.length_c   1.000
_cell.angle_alpha   90.00
_cell.angle_beta   90.00
_cell.angle_gamma   90.00
#
_symmetry.space_group_name_H-M   'P 1'
#
loop_
_entity.id
_entity.type
_entity.pdbx_description
1 polymer ?
#
loop_
_entity_poly.entity_id
_entity_poly.type
_entity_poly.pdbx_seq_one_letter_code
_entity_poly.pdbx_strand_id
1 'polypeptide(L)'
;MTMDDANLWRIGMTRIADLPTFDMAEQLRDAEDIAAYLQLALDDEDPAELAHALGIIARARGMTEIAQKSGMSREALYKALRPGSDPRFATISKVMKALDIKLTATLNP
;
A
#
# COMPACT_ATOMS: atom_id res chain seq x y z
N MET A 1 -19.35 14.59 24.54
CA MET A 1 -18.96 14.68 24.38
C MET A 1 -18.61 14.68 24.32
N THR A 2 -18.24 14.83 24.26
CA THR A 2 -17.68 14.96 24.27
C THR A 2 -17.21 14.69 23.98
N MET A 3 -16.74 14.69 23.86
CA MET A 3 -16.24 14.73 23.74
C MET A 3 -15.95 14.76 23.44
N ASP A 4 -15.77 14.89 23.51
CA ASP A 4 -15.47 15.13 23.37
C ASP A 4 -15.43 15.07 22.88
N ASP A 5 -15.33 15.29 22.86
CA ASP A 5 -15.25 15.36 22.44
C ASP A 5 -15.01 15.35 22.01
N ALA A 6 -14.89 15.64 22.06
CA ALA A 6 -14.43 15.61 21.67
C ALA A 6 -14.20 15.11 21.28
N ASN A 7 -13.96 15.03 21.41
CA ASN A 7 -13.68 14.33 21.00
C ASN A 7 -14.11 13.82 20.41
N LEU A 8 -14.14 13.83 20.13
CA LEU A 8 -14.41 13.31 19.43
C LEU A 8 -14.97 13.50 18.91
N TRP A 9 -14.98 13.90 18.95
CA TRP A 9 -15.23 13.95 18.32
C TRP A 9 -14.71 14.13 18.00
N ARG A 10 -14.48 14.23 18.47
CA ARG A 10 -13.44 14.47 17.93
C ARG A 10 -12.81 13.60 17.17
N ILE A 11 -12.94 12.52 17.36
CA ILE A 11 -12.57 11.68 16.46
C ILE A 11 -13.11 11.93 15.17
N GLY A 12 -14.28 12.08 15.01
CA GLY A 12 -14.85 12.41 13.76
C GLY A 12 -14.38 13.72 13.22
N MET A 13 -13.65 14.43 14.01
CA MET A 13 -13.13 15.69 13.59
C MET A 13 -11.88 15.59 12.78
N THR A 14 -11.25 14.43 12.77
CA THR A 14 -10.06 14.26 11.97
C THR A 14 -10.45 13.99 10.53
N ARG A 15 -9.98 14.81 9.64
CA ARG A 15 -10.26 14.62 8.23
C ARG A 15 -9.32 13.57 7.66
N ILE A 16 -9.81 12.87 6.66
CA ILE A 16 -8.99 11.85 6.01
C ILE A 16 -7.70 12.46 5.47
N ALA A 17 -7.79 13.68 4.94
CA ALA A 17 -6.61 14.35 4.41
C ALA A 17 -5.55 14.61 5.48
N ASP A 18 -5.96 14.67 6.75
CA ASP A 18 -5.03 14.90 7.84
C ASP A 18 -4.41 13.61 8.37
N LEU A 19 -4.89 12.47 7.93
CA LEU A 19 -4.35 11.19 8.35
C LEU A 19 -3.07 10.93 7.58
N PRO A 20 -1.96 10.79 8.27
CA PRO A 20 -0.71 10.55 7.55
C PRO A 20 -0.67 9.15 6.96
N THR A 21 0.02 9.04 5.85
CA THR A 21 0.16 7.77 5.15
C THR A 21 0.77 6.70 6.05
N PHE A 22 1.66 7.11 6.95
CA PHE A 22 2.31 6.14 7.83
C PHE A 22 1.32 5.42 8.74
N ASP A 23 0.14 6.01 8.99
CA ASP A 23 -0.88 5.34 9.79
C ASP A 23 -1.36 4.08 9.09
N MET A 24 -1.51 4.14 7.77
CA MET A 24 -1.90 2.96 7.02
C MET A 24 -0.80 1.91 7.10
N ALA A 25 0.47 2.32 7.01
CA ALA A 25 1.57 1.38 7.11
C ALA A 25 1.56 0.67 8.46
N GLU A 26 1.20 1.38 9.53
CA GLU A 26 1.12 0.79 10.86
C GLU A 26 -0.03 -0.20 10.99
N GLN A 27 -1.06 -0.05 10.16
CA GLN A 27 -2.20 -0.96 10.17
C GLN A 27 -1.93 -2.25 9.40
N LEU A 28 -0.92 -2.24 8.53
CA LEU A 28 -0.61 -3.41 7.70
C LEU A 28 0.36 -4.32 8.43
N ARG A 29 -0.16 -5.06 9.41
CA ARG A 29 0.69 -5.84 10.31
C ARG A 29 0.99 -7.23 9.83
N ASP A 30 0.09 -7.84 9.09
CA ASP A 30 0.28 -9.23 8.67
C ASP A 30 -0.08 -9.39 7.20
N ALA A 31 0.12 -10.60 6.70
CA ALA A 31 -0.10 -10.89 5.29
C ALA A 31 -1.55 -10.69 4.88
N GLU A 32 -2.48 -10.97 5.79
CA GLU A 32 -3.91 -10.81 5.46
C GLU A 32 -4.27 -9.35 5.30
N ASP A 33 -3.77 -8.50 6.18
CA ASP A 33 -4.00 -7.06 6.07
C ASP A 33 -3.44 -6.52 4.77
N ILE A 34 -2.24 -6.95 4.43
CA ILE A 34 -1.57 -6.51 3.21
C ILE A 34 -2.35 -6.95 1.98
N ALA A 35 -2.78 -8.21 1.95
CA ALA A 35 -3.55 -8.72 0.82
C ALA A 35 -4.88 -7.98 0.66
N ALA A 36 -5.56 -7.69 1.76
CA ALA A 36 -6.82 -6.98 1.73
C ALA A 36 -6.66 -5.56 1.21
N TYR A 37 -5.61 -4.87 1.68
CA TYR A 37 -5.35 -3.51 1.23
C TYR A 37 -5.00 -3.48 -0.25
N LEU A 38 -4.18 -4.43 -0.69
CA LEU A 38 -3.81 -4.54 -2.09
C LEU A 38 -5.02 -4.83 -2.96
N GLN A 39 -5.94 -5.68 -2.48
CA GLN A 39 -7.15 -5.99 -3.23
C GLN A 39 -8.00 -4.75 -3.47
N LEU A 40 -8.08 -3.86 -2.49
CA LEU A 40 -8.81 -2.61 -2.66
C LEU A 40 -8.20 -1.78 -3.79
N ALA A 41 -6.87 -1.72 -3.85
CA ALA A 41 -6.20 -0.98 -4.90
C ALA A 41 -6.44 -1.61 -6.27
N LEU A 42 -6.44 -2.94 -6.33
CA LEU A 42 -6.69 -3.64 -7.58
C LEU A 42 -8.13 -3.45 -8.05
N ASP A 43 -9.08 -3.42 -7.12
CA ASP A 43 -10.48 -3.22 -7.46
C ASP A 43 -10.74 -1.82 -8.01
N ASP A 44 -9.91 -0.87 -7.66
CA ASP A 44 -10.03 0.50 -8.14
C ASP A 44 -9.63 0.62 -9.60
N GLU A 45 -8.85 -0.32 -10.11
CA GLU A 45 -8.44 -0.38 -11.51
C GLU A 45 -7.63 0.82 -12.00
N ASP A 46 -7.04 1.56 -11.07
CA ASP A 46 -6.20 2.70 -11.39
C ASP A 46 -4.73 2.30 -11.13
N PRO A 47 -3.89 2.26 -12.18
CA PRO A 47 -2.48 1.89 -11.98
C PRO A 47 -1.76 2.76 -10.97
N ALA A 48 -2.12 4.04 -10.88
CA ALA A 48 -1.50 4.93 -9.91
C ALA A 48 -1.85 4.52 -8.48
N GLU A 49 -3.08 4.04 -8.27
CA GLU A 49 -3.48 3.57 -6.94
C GLU A 49 -2.76 2.29 -6.57
N LEU A 50 -2.54 1.42 -7.54
CA LEU A 50 -1.79 0.20 -7.29
C LEU A 50 -0.35 0.51 -6.91
N ALA A 51 0.30 1.42 -7.64
CA ALA A 51 1.66 1.82 -7.34
C ALA A 51 1.74 2.44 -5.94
N HIS A 52 0.78 3.29 -5.60
CA HIS A 52 0.71 3.93 -4.30
C HIS A 52 0.58 2.89 -3.18
N ALA A 53 -0.34 1.95 -3.36
CA ALA A 53 -0.56 0.89 -2.38
C ALA A 53 0.69 0.04 -2.18
N LEU A 54 1.34 -0.35 -3.28
CA LEU A 54 2.56 -1.14 -3.18
C LEU A 54 3.67 -0.37 -2.48
N GLY A 55 3.73 0.94 -2.69
CA GLY A 55 4.70 1.78 -2.00
C GLY A 55 4.49 1.80 -0.50
N ILE A 56 3.24 1.90 -0.07
CA ILE A 56 2.91 1.87 1.36
C ILE A 56 3.25 0.51 1.96
N ILE A 57 2.89 -0.56 1.26
CA ILE A 57 3.17 -1.92 1.72
C ILE A 57 4.68 -2.14 1.84
N ALA A 58 5.43 -1.72 0.82
CA ALA A 58 6.87 -1.90 0.83
C ALA A 58 7.52 -1.16 1.99
N ARG A 59 7.03 0.04 2.31
CA ARG A 59 7.54 0.77 3.46
C ARG A 59 7.19 0.08 4.76
N ALA A 60 5.99 -0.46 4.86
CA ALA A 60 5.56 -1.17 6.05
C ALA A 60 6.42 -2.41 6.31
N ARG A 61 6.82 -3.09 5.26
CA ARG A 61 7.65 -4.30 5.37
C ARG A 61 9.13 -3.97 5.40
N GLY A 62 9.52 -2.79 4.99
CA GLY A 62 10.92 -2.37 4.95
C GLY A 62 11.44 -2.33 3.51
N MET A 63 11.76 -1.12 3.04
CA MET A 63 12.17 -0.92 1.65
C MET A 63 13.43 -1.69 1.30
N THR A 64 14.38 -1.76 2.24
CA THR A 64 15.63 -2.46 1.97
C THR A 64 15.39 -3.95 1.73
N GLU A 65 14.55 -4.55 2.57
CA GLU A 65 14.23 -5.97 2.45
C GLU A 65 13.51 -6.26 1.13
N ILE A 66 12.52 -5.43 0.80
CA ILE A 66 11.75 -5.63 -0.42
C ILE A 66 12.63 -5.42 -1.65
N ALA A 67 13.51 -4.43 -1.61
CA ALA A 67 14.44 -4.19 -2.71
C ALA A 67 15.32 -5.41 -2.94
N GLN A 68 15.89 -5.95 -1.87
CA GLN A 68 16.74 -7.14 -1.98
C GLN A 68 15.97 -8.33 -2.54
N LYS A 69 14.78 -8.58 -2.04
CA LYS A 69 13.99 -9.73 -2.48
C LYS A 69 13.47 -9.59 -3.89
N SER A 70 13.26 -8.36 -4.33
CA SER A 70 12.77 -8.11 -5.69
C SER A 70 13.91 -7.99 -6.70
N GLY A 71 15.16 -7.98 -6.23
CA GLY A 71 16.31 -7.82 -7.12
C GLY A 71 16.48 -6.41 -7.63
N MET A 72 15.91 -5.43 -6.94
CA MET A 72 15.99 -4.03 -7.33
C MET A 72 16.80 -3.24 -6.31
N SER A 73 17.37 -2.12 -6.75
CA SER A 73 17.96 -1.19 -5.79
C SER A 73 16.84 -0.45 -5.05
N ARG A 74 17.16 0.06 -3.87
CA ARG A 74 16.18 0.86 -3.13
C ARG A 74 15.72 2.06 -3.96
N GLU A 75 16.65 2.69 -4.66
CA GLU A 75 16.34 3.85 -5.48
C GLU A 75 15.38 3.50 -6.61
N ALA A 76 15.64 2.38 -7.27
CA ALA A 76 14.76 1.92 -8.35
C ALA A 76 13.38 1.59 -7.82
N LEU A 77 13.33 0.97 -6.64
CA LEU A 77 12.05 0.62 -6.02
C LEU A 77 11.25 1.87 -5.65
N TYR A 78 11.90 2.84 -5.02
CA TYR A 78 11.25 4.11 -4.69
C TYR A 78 10.71 4.81 -5.93
N LYS A 79 11.53 4.82 -6.99
CA LYS A 79 11.14 5.48 -8.23
C LYS A 79 9.95 4.79 -8.89
N ALA A 80 9.95 3.47 -8.86
CA ALA A 80 8.86 2.70 -9.49
C ALA A 80 7.55 2.83 -8.75
N LEU A 81 7.59 2.98 -7.42
CA LEU A 81 6.40 2.95 -6.60
C LEU A 81 5.98 4.31 -6.03
N ARG A 82 6.60 5.39 -6.50
CA ARG A 82 6.19 6.70 -6.00
C ARG A 82 4.79 7.05 -6.53
N PRO A 83 4.08 7.93 -5.81
CA PRO A 83 2.72 8.31 -6.21
C PRO A 83 2.68 8.83 -7.64
N GLY A 84 1.68 8.41 -8.39
CA GLY A 84 1.50 8.86 -9.75
C GLY A 84 2.32 8.11 -10.78
N SER A 85 3.17 7.17 -10.36
CA SER A 85 3.95 6.40 -11.31
C SER A 85 3.08 5.30 -11.93
N ASP A 86 3.56 4.80 -13.07
CA ASP A 86 2.88 3.72 -13.77
C ASP A 86 3.92 2.61 -13.99
N PRO A 87 4.18 1.80 -12.97
CA PRO A 87 5.21 0.79 -13.07
C PRO A 87 4.83 -0.31 -14.05
N ARG A 88 5.85 -0.89 -14.66
CA ARG A 88 5.64 -2.01 -15.56
C ARG A 88 5.12 -3.20 -14.79
N PHE A 89 4.37 -4.04 -15.47
CA PHE A 89 3.87 -5.26 -14.85
C PHE A 89 5.01 -6.13 -14.32
N ALA A 90 6.13 -6.17 -15.03
CA ALA A 90 7.27 -6.94 -14.55
C ALA A 90 7.76 -6.45 -13.18
N THR A 91 7.75 -5.14 -12.97
CA THR A 91 8.12 -4.56 -11.69
C THR A 91 7.11 -4.92 -10.62
N ILE A 92 5.83 -4.80 -10.93
CA ILE A 92 4.76 -5.17 -10.02
C ILE A 92 4.90 -6.63 -9.61
N SER A 93 5.14 -7.50 -10.58
CA SER A 93 5.34 -8.93 -10.32
C SER A 93 6.48 -9.20 -9.36
N LYS A 94 7.61 -8.51 -9.58
CA LYS A 94 8.78 -8.67 -8.70
C LYS A 94 8.47 -8.24 -7.28
N VAL A 95 7.78 -7.13 -7.12
CA VAL A 95 7.43 -6.62 -5.79
C VAL A 95 6.44 -7.56 -5.11
N MET A 96 5.43 -8.02 -5.85
CA MET A 96 4.45 -8.95 -5.31
C MET A 96 5.13 -10.23 -4.83
N LYS A 97 6.06 -10.74 -5.62
CA LYS A 97 6.79 -11.94 -5.25
C LYS A 97 7.64 -11.70 -4.00
N ALA A 98 8.25 -10.53 -3.91
CA ALA A 98 9.04 -10.17 -2.72
C ALA A 98 8.17 -10.09 -1.47
N LEU A 99 6.89 -9.75 -1.64
CA LEU A 99 5.93 -9.68 -0.55
C LEU A 99 5.27 -11.03 -0.27
N ASP A 100 5.60 -12.03 -1.07
CA ASP A 100 5.00 -13.36 -0.97
C ASP A 100 3.49 -13.31 -1.22
N ILE A 101 3.10 -12.50 -2.17
CA ILE A 101 1.70 -12.34 -2.58
C ILE A 101 1.54 -12.82 -4.00
N LYS A 102 0.47 -13.54 -4.24
CA LYS A 102 0.17 -14.10 -5.54
C LYS A 102 -1.03 -13.40 -6.15
N LEU A 103 -0.88 -12.97 -7.40
CA LEU A 103 -2.03 -12.43 -8.14
C LEU A 103 -2.81 -13.59 -8.73
N THR A 104 -4.12 -13.51 -8.60
CA THR A 104 -5.00 -14.50 -9.24
C THR A 104 -6.07 -13.76 -10.02
N ALA A 105 -6.54 -14.42 -11.07
CA ALA A 105 -7.61 -13.85 -11.90
C ALA A 105 -8.92 -14.54 -11.57
N THR A 106 -9.97 -13.74 -11.47
CA THR A 106 -11.31 -14.25 -11.25
C THR A 106 -12.24 -13.59 -12.26
N LEU A 107 -13.33 -14.24 -12.55
CA LEU A 107 -14.31 -13.65 -13.44
C LEU A 107 -15.07 -12.54 -12.74
N ASN A 108 -15.37 -11.51 -13.50
CA ASN A 108 -16.27 -10.47 -13.00
C ASN A 108 -17.66 -11.07 -12.91
N PRO A 109 -18.37 -10.86 -11.78
CA PRO A 109 -19.71 -11.36 -11.63
C PRO A 109 -20.72 -10.68 -12.56
#